data_8c1c01e187c83332d13a27a7157b613f
#
_entry.id   8c1c01e187c83332d13a27a7157b613f
#
_cell.length_a   1.000
_cell.length_b   1.000
_cell.length_c   1.000
_cell.angle_alpha   90.00
_cell.angle_beta   90.00
_cell.angle_gamma   90.00
#
_symmetry.space_group_name_H-M   'P 1'
#
loop_
_entity.id
_entity.type
_entity.pdbx_description
1 polymer ?
#
loop_
_entity_poly.entity_id
_entity_poly.type
_entity_poly.pdbx_seq_one_letter_code
_entity_poly.pdbx_strand_id
1 'polypeptide(L)'
;MKFQMNFTTSYDDVIRFGSAEELQQFYTEHGCTGLEVMPLGYSTKDAPDVYLSAEECPLIRPEMVTGVHCCCSGDWIASDRQKLIEGYHRDLDYATRMGAEYVVFHVVQVDDEEGITYKLKHTDREVIEEAADFINELLDGQKYDFWFLMENLWWPGLTFLHPEDTQILLDRVHYEKKGFMLDTGHFLHTNLDLETQEEGVTYIQKMLDAHRNMISYIKGIHLQQSLTGDYVKKWLQSAHELPKDPMERFCKVYGHIFQIDQHEPFTAEGVENLVRRIDPLYVTYEYITRSREELSAYLRTGRLRQKK
;
A
#
# COMPACT_ATOMS: atom_id res chain seq x y z
N MET A 1 2.76 4.35 -18.80
CA MET A 1 2.88 4.56 -17.34
C MET A 1 1.89 5.64 -16.93
N LYS A 2 1.04 5.35 -15.94
CA LYS A 2 0.10 6.32 -15.35
C LYS A 2 0.58 6.72 -13.96
N PHE A 3 0.47 7.98 -13.61
CA PHE A 3 0.90 8.50 -12.31
C PHE A 3 -0.32 8.82 -11.46
N GLN A 4 -0.36 8.28 -10.24
CA GLN A 4 -1.48 8.41 -9.34
C GLN A 4 -1.08 9.20 -8.10
N MET A 5 -2.04 9.90 -7.52
CA MET A 5 -1.96 10.38 -6.15
C MET A 5 -2.80 9.45 -5.26
N ASN A 6 -2.24 8.99 -4.15
CA ASN A 6 -3.02 8.28 -3.15
C ASN A 6 -4.01 9.25 -2.48
N PHE A 7 -5.22 8.77 -2.25
CA PHE A 7 -6.27 9.53 -1.59
C PHE A 7 -7.12 8.59 -0.75
N THR A 8 -7.21 8.87 0.53
CA THR A 8 -8.11 8.15 1.43
C THR A 8 -9.44 8.89 1.55
N THR A 9 -10.56 8.16 1.65
CA THR A 9 -11.86 8.78 1.93
C THR A 9 -12.03 9.17 3.40
N SER A 10 -10.96 9.02 4.21
CA SER A 10 -10.97 9.45 5.61
C SER A 10 -11.18 10.95 5.74
N TYR A 11 -11.65 11.36 6.93
CA TYR A 11 -11.87 12.77 7.25
C TYR A 11 -10.67 13.66 6.92
N ASP A 12 -9.45 13.18 7.19
CA ASP A 12 -8.23 13.98 7.02
C ASP A 12 -7.97 14.37 5.57
N ASP A 13 -8.25 13.49 4.60
CA ASP A 13 -8.11 13.82 3.18
C ASP A 13 -9.31 14.60 2.63
N VAL A 14 -10.53 14.22 3.04
CA VAL A 14 -11.76 14.87 2.57
C VAL A 14 -11.78 16.36 2.92
N ILE A 15 -11.33 16.75 4.11
CA ILE A 15 -11.33 18.16 4.53
C ILE A 15 -10.33 19.06 3.79
N ARG A 16 -9.39 18.47 3.07
CA ARG A 16 -8.35 19.22 2.35
C ARG A 16 -8.85 19.86 1.07
N PHE A 17 -10.00 19.41 0.55
CA PHE A 17 -10.54 19.84 -0.73
C PHE A 17 -12.01 20.23 -0.60
N GLY A 18 -12.38 21.34 -1.24
CA GLY A 18 -13.74 21.88 -1.20
C GLY A 18 -14.68 21.24 -2.22
N SER A 19 -14.15 20.63 -3.30
CA SER A 19 -14.94 20.00 -4.36
C SER A 19 -14.12 18.96 -5.14
N ALA A 20 -14.81 18.11 -5.90
CA ALA A 20 -14.18 17.16 -6.80
C ALA A 20 -13.35 17.85 -7.89
N GLU A 21 -13.80 18.99 -8.39
CA GLU A 21 -13.07 19.80 -9.37
C GLU A 21 -11.77 20.33 -8.81
N GLU A 22 -11.76 20.78 -7.55
CA GLU A 22 -10.56 21.26 -6.87
C GLU A 22 -9.56 20.12 -6.65
N LEU A 23 -10.02 18.96 -6.24
CA LEU A 23 -9.19 17.75 -6.10
C LEU A 23 -8.61 17.34 -7.45
N GLN A 24 -9.41 17.32 -8.52
CA GLN A 24 -8.98 16.98 -9.87
C GLN A 24 -7.93 17.98 -10.39
N GLN A 25 -8.17 19.26 -10.20
CA GLN A 25 -7.20 20.30 -10.56
C GLN A 25 -5.88 20.08 -9.81
N PHE A 26 -5.95 19.84 -8.51
CA PHE A 26 -4.76 19.65 -7.67
C PHE A 26 -3.89 18.48 -8.16
N TYR A 27 -4.43 17.27 -8.32
CA TYR A 27 -3.59 16.15 -8.75
C TYR A 27 -3.07 16.32 -10.18
N THR A 28 -3.85 16.95 -11.07
CA THR A 28 -3.44 17.23 -12.45
C THR A 28 -2.28 18.24 -12.50
N GLU A 29 -2.32 19.31 -11.72
CA GLU A 29 -1.25 20.33 -11.62
C GLU A 29 0.06 19.68 -11.11
N HIS A 30 -0.04 18.63 -10.28
CA HIS A 30 1.10 17.87 -9.81
C HIS A 30 1.54 16.74 -10.77
N GLY A 31 0.88 16.63 -11.94
CA GLY A 31 1.22 15.68 -13.01
C GLY A 31 0.73 14.26 -12.76
N CYS A 32 -0.18 14.07 -11.82
CA CYS A 32 -0.90 12.83 -11.67
C CYS A 32 -2.05 12.76 -12.70
N THR A 33 -2.36 11.54 -13.13
CA THR A 33 -3.40 11.25 -14.12
C THR A 33 -4.69 10.75 -13.50
N GLY A 34 -4.68 10.45 -12.19
CA GLY A 34 -5.82 9.97 -11.43
C GLY A 34 -5.47 9.73 -9.97
N LEU A 35 -6.34 9.01 -9.32
CA LEU A 35 -6.26 8.66 -7.91
C LEU A 35 -6.14 7.13 -7.75
N GLU A 36 -5.37 6.73 -6.74
CA GLU A 36 -5.55 5.46 -6.07
C GLU A 36 -6.31 5.73 -4.77
N VAL A 37 -7.49 5.14 -4.64
CA VAL A 37 -8.41 5.45 -3.54
C VAL A 37 -8.42 4.32 -2.53
N MET A 38 -8.22 4.65 -1.25
CA MET A 38 -8.50 3.76 -0.12
C MET A 38 -9.91 4.07 0.38
N PRO A 39 -10.89 3.15 0.20
CA PRO A 39 -12.31 3.41 0.45
C PRO A 39 -12.67 3.26 1.94
N LEU A 40 -12.06 4.06 2.79
CA LEU A 40 -12.41 4.14 4.21
C LEU A 40 -13.72 4.90 4.42
N GLY A 41 -14.45 4.54 5.46
CA GLY A 41 -15.57 5.37 5.88
C GLY A 41 -15.09 6.69 6.48
N TYR A 42 -15.93 7.71 6.46
CA TYR A 42 -15.57 9.04 6.94
C TYR A 42 -16.72 9.73 7.68
N SER A 43 -16.38 10.72 8.50
CA SER A 43 -17.33 11.68 9.05
C SER A 43 -16.99 13.08 8.53
N THR A 44 -17.96 13.99 8.60
CA THR A 44 -17.73 15.39 8.22
C THR A 44 -17.56 16.27 9.45
N LYS A 45 -16.95 17.44 9.27
CA LYS A 45 -16.75 18.41 10.35
C LYS A 45 -18.07 18.88 10.96
N ASP A 46 -19.14 18.95 10.15
CA ASP A 46 -20.45 19.41 10.56
C ASP A 46 -21.29 18.28 11.19
N ALA A 47 -20.89 17.01 11.01
CA ALA A 47 -21.56 15.84 11.55
C ALA A 47 -20.55 14.75 11.96
N PRO A 48 -19.74 15.00 13.00
CA PRO A 48 -18.62 14.12 13.38
C PRO A 48 -19.08 12.76 13.92
N ASP A 49 -20.31 12.66 14.40
CA ASP A 49 -20.92 11.41 14.89
C ASP A 49 -21.64 10.60 13.81
N VAL A 50 -21.71 11.13 12.58
CA VAL A 50 -22.32 10.44 11.43
C VAL A 50 -21.23 9.83 10.57
N TYR A 51 -21.15 8.50 10.58
CA TYR A 51 -20.19 7.77 9.77
C TYR A 51 -20.79 7.47 8.40
N LEU A 52 -20.18 8.02 7.35
CA LEU A 52 -20.56 7.86 5.96
C LEU A 52 -19.69 6.79 5.29
N SER A 53 -20.24 6.10 4.31
CA SER A 53 -19.46 5.16 3.50
C SER A 53 -18.61 5.89 2.46
N ALA A 54 -17.54 5.23 1.98
CA ALA A 54 -16.70 5.77 0.91
C ALA A 54 -17.51 6.08 -0.37
N GLU A 55 -18.58 5.35 -0.61
CA GLU A 55 -19.48 5.52 -1.76
C GLU A 55 -20.21 6.86 -1.75
N GLU A 56 -20.38 7.44 -0.58
CA GLU A 56 -21.05 8.73 -0.38
C GLU A 56 -20.08 9.91 -0.41
N CYS A 57 -18.78 9.66 -0.62
CA CYS A 57 -17.77 10.72 -0.67
C CYS A 57 -17.98 11.63 -1.88
N PRO A 58 -18.34 12.91 -1.68
CA PRO A 58 -18.68 13.80 -2.80
C PRO A 58 -17.48 14.23 -3.63
N LEU A 59 -16.27 13.96 -3.15
CA LEU A 59 -15.02 14.33 -3.83
C LEU A 59 -14.57 13.30 -4.86
N ILE A 60 -15.05 12.07 -4.78
CA ILE A 60 -14.60 10.99 -5.64
C ILE A 60 -15.62 10.71 -6.75
N ARG A 61 -15.14 10.82 -8.00
CA ARG A 61 -15.91 10.45 -9.18
C ARG A 61 -15.24 9.29 -9.92
N PRO A 62 -15.99 8.41 -10.59
CA PRO A 62 -15.42 7.26 -11.29
C PRO A 62 -14.28 7.61 -12.25
N GLU A 63 -14.42 8.70 -12.99
CA GLU A 63 -13.40 9.14 -13.96
C GLU A 63 -12.08 9.61 -13.34
N MET A 64 -12.04 9.81 -12.03
CA MET A 64 -10.83 10.19 -11.29
C MET A 64 -10.07 8.98 -10.76
N VAL A 65 -10.74 7.83 -10.62
CA VAL A 65 -10.19 6.63 -9.98
C VAL A 65 -9.47 5.75 -10.99
N THR A 66 -8.20 5.51 -10.76
CA THR A 66 -7.40 4.55 -11.56
C THR A 66 -7.17 3.27 -10.77
N GLY A 67 -6.96 3.35 -9.48
CA GLY A 67 -6.74 2.20 -8.59
C GLY A 67 -7.55 2.29 -7.31
N VAL A 68 -7.75 1.14 -6.68
CA VAL A 68 -8.34 1.04 -5.34
C VAL A 68 -7.41 0.23 -4.46
N HIS A 69 -7.02 0.83 -3.35
CA HIS A 69 -6.27 0.14 -2.30
C HIS A 69 -7.26 -0.51 -1.34
N CYS A 70 -7.26 -1.83 -1.22
CA CYS A 70 -8.15 -2.53 -0.29
C CYS A 70 -7.86 -2.09 1.15
N CYS A 71 -8.90 -1.76 1.88
CA CYS A 71 -8.81 -1.35 3.29
C CYS A 71 -9.25 -2.45 4.26
N CYS A 72 -9.82 -3.54 3.75
CA CYS A 72 -10.12 -4.69 4.58
C CYS A 72 -8.81 -5.32 5.08
N SER A 73 -8.77 -5.64 6.35
CA SER A 73 -7.63 -6.28 6.99
C SER A 73 -8.09 -7.28 8.03
N GLY A 74 -7.26 -8.24 8.35
CA GLY A 74 -7.53 -9.23 9.37
C GLY A 74 -6.64 -10.46 9.19
N ASP A 75 -6.67 -11.34 10.18
CA ASP A 75 -5.93 -12.58 10.17
C ASP A 75 -6.72 -13.66 9.39
N TRP A 76 -6.37 -13.87 8.11
CA TRP A 76 -7.02 -14.91 7.29
C TRP A 76 -6.54 -16.34 7.61
N ILE A 77 -5.49 -16.50 8.41
CA ILE A 77 -5.00 -17.81 8.84
C ILE A 77 -5.80 -18.31 10.06
N ALA A 78 -6.06 -17.44 11.03
CA ALA A 78 -6.67 -17.80 12.31
C ALA A 78 -8.12 -17.32 12.49
N SER A 79 -8.58 -16.34 11.68
CA SER A 79 -9.90 -15.72 11.83
C SER A 79 -10.99 -16.38 10.97
N ASP A 80 -12.21 -15.83 11.07
CA ASP A 80 -13.34 -16.17 10.22
C ASP A 80 -13.08 -15.67 8.78
N ARG A 81 -12.54 -16.55 7.93
CA ARG A 81 -12.21 -16.28 6.53
C ARG A 81 -13.42 -15.76 5.75
N GLN A 82 -14.60 -16.33 6.00
CA GLN A 82 -15.82 -15.91 5.30
C GLN A 82 -16.13 -14.43 5.53
N LYS A 83 -16.01 -13.96 6.76
CA LYS A 83 -16.22 -12.55 7.09
C LYS A 83 -15.17 -11.64 6.43
N LEU A 84 -13.91 -12.09 6.33
CA LEU A 84 -12.87 -11.35 5.64
C LEU A 84 -13.12 -11.30 4.13
N ILE A 85 -13.52 -12.42 3.52
CA ILE A 85 -13.93 -12.47 2.11
C ILE A 85 -15.06 -11.47 1.83
N GLU A 86 -16.08 -11.43 2.66
CA GLU A 86 -17.17 -10.43 2.54
C GLU A 86 -16.65 -9.00 2.66
N GLY A 87 -15.64 -8.77 3.51
CA GLY A 87 -14.97 -7.47 3.65
C GLY A 87 -14.24 -7.07 2.39
N TYR A 88 -13.39 -7.95 1.87
CA TYR A 88 -12.66 -7.69 0.62
C TYR A 88 -13.59 -7.55 -0.58
N HIS A 89 -14.67 -8.35 -0.68
CA HIS A 89 -15.63 -8.18 -1.76
C HIS A 89 -16.23 -6.78 -1.80
N ARG A 90 -16.48 -6.13 -0.65
CA ARG A 90 -16.94 -4.73 -0.65
C ARG A 90 -15.94 -3.79 -1.33
N ASP A 91 -14.64 -3.97 -1.06
CA ASP A 91 -13.59 -3.17 -1.69
C ASP A 91 -13.47 -3.45 -3.20
N LEU A 92 -13.54 -4.73 -3.60
CA LEU A 92 -13.49 -5.15 -5.01
C LEU A 92 -14.72 -4.71 -5.80
N ASP A 93 -15.89 -4.75 -5.18
CA ASP A 93 -17.14 -4.26 -5.77
C ASP A 93 -17.13 -2.72 -5.88
N TYR A 94 -16.57 -2.02 -4.89
CA TYR A 94 -16.31 -0.60 -4.99
C TYR A 94 -15.38 -0.29 -6.16
N ALA A 95 -14.27 -0.99 -6.30
CA ALA A 95 -13.33 -0.85 -7.42
C ALA A 95 -14.04 -1.06 -8.77
N THR A 96 -14.88 -2.07 -8.86
CA THR A 96 -15.67 -2.35 -10.08
C THR A 96 -16.63 -1.22 -10.41
N ARG A 97 -17.36 -0.69 -9.43
CA ARG A 97 -18.28 0.43 -9.63
C ARG A 97 -17.58 1.72 -10.03
N MET A 98 -16.39 1.93 -9.50
CA MET A 98 -15.56 3.10 -9.83
C MET A 98 -14.81 2.93 -11.16
N GLY A 99 -14.85 1.76 -11.78
CA GLY A 99 -14.13 1.49 -13.02
C GLY A 99 -12.62 1.46 -12.86
N ALA A 100 -12.14 1.05 -11.68
CA ALA A 100 -10.73 0.95 -11.38
C ALA A 100 -10.01 -0.03 -12.31
N GLU A 101 -8.80 0.33 -12.74
CA GLU A 101 -7.96 -0.51 -13.60
C GLU A 101 -7.16 -1.53 -12.79
N TYR A 102 -6.95 -1.28 -11.50
CA TYR A 102 -6.28 -2.19 -10.57
C TYR A 102 -6.80 -2.07 -9.15
N VAL A 103 -6.54 -3.11 -8.38
CA VAL A 103 -6.70 -3.12 -6.93
C VAL A 103 -5.40 -3.51 -6.27
N VAL A 104 -5.15 -3.04 -5.05
CA VAL A 104 -3.99 -3.37 -4.24
C VAL A 104 -4.42 -4.22 -3.06
N PHE A 105 -3.70 -5.30 -2.81
CA PHE A 105 -3.94 -6.25 -1.74
C PHE A 105 -2.64 -6.54 -0.99
N HIS A 106 -2.58 -6.24 0.31
CA HIS A 106 -1.44 -6.56 1.15
C HIS A 106 -1.29 -8.07 1.37
N VAL A 107 -0.14 -8.61 1.00
CA VAL A 107 0.20 -10.01 1.30
C VAL A 107 1.04 -10.05 2.57
N VAL A 108 0.37 -9.96 3.70
CA VAL A 108 0.99 -9.91 5.03
C VAL A 108 0.09 -10.55 6.07
N GLN A 109 0.71 -11.20 7.05
CA GLN A 109 0.02 -11.67 8.25
C GLN A 109 0.82 -11.28 9.48
N VAL A 110 0.26 -10.38 10.26
CA VAL A 110 0.82 -9.88 11.51
C VAL A 110 -0.33 -9.39 12.40
N ASP A 111 -0.35 -9.81 13.65
CA ASP A 111 -1.29 -9.24 14.63
C ASP A 111 -0.67 -8.07 15.42
N ASP A 112 -1.50 -7.42 16.23
CA ASP A 112 -1.05 -6.29 17.06
C ASP A 112 0.12 -6.64 17.97
N GLU A 113 0.14 -7.86 18.53
CA GLU A 113 1.20 -8.30 19.43
C GLU A 113 2.50 -8.54 18.67
N GLU A 114 2.43 -9.21 17.54
CA GLU A 114 3.58 -9.44 16.67
C GLU A 114 4.17 -8.13 16.17
N GLY A 115 3.33 -7.20 15.69
CA GLY A 115 3.74 -5.89 15.19
C GLY A 115 4.47 -5.05 16.25
N ILE A 116 4.06 -5.15 17.53
CA ILE A 116 4.68 -4.41 18.63
C ILE A 116 5.89 -5.12 19.23
N THR A 117 5.86 -6.46 19.31
CA THR A 117 6.90 -7.25 20.00
C THR A 117 7.93 -7.86 19.07
N TYR A 118 7.66 -7.93 17.77
CA TYR A 118 8.43 -8.63 16.74
C TYR A 118 8.60 -10.13 17.03
N LYS A 119 7.71 -10.70 17.83
CA LYS A 119 7.64 -12.16 18.07
C LYS A 119 6.73 -12.79 17.03
N LEU A 120 7.24 -12.90 15.82
CA LEU A 120 6.51 -13.37 14.65
C LEU A 120 6.12 -14.84 14.81
N LYS A 121 4.90 -15.20 14.42
CA LYS A 121 4.31 -16.56 14.54
C LYS A 121 4.46 -17.35 13.25
N HIS A 122 4.58 -16.66 12.12
CA HIS A 122 4.61 -17.25 10.79
C HIS A 122 5.88 -16.87 10.03
N THR A 123 6.26 -17.69 9.08
CA THR A 123 7.31 -17.41 8.08
C THR A 123 6.69 -16.77 6.84
N ASP A 124 7.50 -16.09 6.02
CA ASP A 124 7.07 -15.54 4.73
C ASP A 124 6.37 -16.59 3.86
N ARG A 125 6.97 -17.78 3.77
CA ARG A 125 6.44 -18.89 2.97
C ARG A 125 5.06 -19.36 3.44
N GLU A 126 4.85 -19.55 4.73
CA GLU A 126 3.55 -19.95 5.28
C GLU A 126 2.48 -18.92 4.93
N VAL A 127 2.78 -17.64 5.12
CA VAL A 127 1.84 -16.55 4.77
C VAL A 127 1.57 -16.50 3.28
N ILE A 128 2.58 -16.64 2.43
CA ILE A 128 2.44 -16.63 0.97
C ILE A 128 1.56 -17.79 0.47
N GLU A 129 1.75 -18.98 1.00
CA GLU A 129 0.94 -20.16 0.63
C GLU A 129 -0.52 -19.97 1.02
N GLU A 130 -0.79 -19.52 2.23
CA GLU A 130 -2.14 -19.20 2.70
C GLU A 130 -2.77 -18.02 1.98
N ALA A 131 -1.98 -16.98 1.65
CA ALA A 131 -2.45 -15.85 0.87
C ALA A 131 -2.89 -16.27 -0.53
N ALA A 132 -2.13 -17.16 -1.20
CA ALA A 132 -2.52 -17.67 -2.51
C ALA A 132 -3.86 -18.42 -2.45
N ASP A 133 -4.08 -19.24 -1.44
CA ASP A 133 -5.33 -19.96 -1.25
C ASP A 133 -6.49 -19.00 -0.91
N PHE A 134 -6.24 -18.00 -0.06
CA PHE A 134 -7.23 -16.96 0.25
C PHE A 134 -7.61 -16.13 -0.97
N ILE A 135 -6.63 -15.70 -1.78
CA ILE A 135 -6.86 -14.93 -3.01
C ILE A 135 -7.68 -15.76 -4.02
N ASN A 136 -7.39 -17.04 -4.15
CA ASN A 136 -8.17 -17.92 -5.03
C ASN A 136 -9.61 -18.05 -4.55
N GLU A 137 -9.83 -18.27 -3.24
CA GLU A 137 -11.17 -18.31 -2.65
C GLU A 137 -11.93 -16.97 -2.85
N LEU A 138 -11.23 -15.84 -2.76
CA LEU A 138 -11.78 -14.51 -2.96
C LEU A 138 -12.18 -14.26 -4.42
N LEU A 139 -11.40 -14.73 -5.39
CA LEU A 139 -11.52 -14.32 -6.80
C LEU A 139 -12.14 -15.40 -7.70
N ASP A 140 -12.08 -16.70 -7.33
CA ASP A 140 -12.59 -17.78 -8.16
C ASP A 140 -14.11 -17.66 -8.37
N GLY A 141 -14.52 -17.71 -9.63
CA GLY A 141 -15.92 -17.57 -10.01
C GLY A 141 -16.44 -16.12 -10.08
N GLN A 142 -15.62 -15.13 -9.72
CA GLN A 142 -15.95 -13.71 -9.85
C GLN A 142 -15.70 -13.20 -11.26
N LYS A 143 -16.33 -12.07 -11.61
CA LYS A 143 -16.21 -11.44 -12.94
C LYS A 143 -15.49 -10.08 -12.87
N TYR A 144 -14.46 -10.01 -12.05
CA TYR A 144 -13.64 -8.80 -11.98
C TYR A 144 -12.76 -8.68 -13.23
N ASP A 145 -12.47 -7.47 -13.67
CA ASP A 145 -11.67 -7.16 -14.87
C ASP A 145 -10.60 -6.08 -14.61
N PHE A 146 -10.03 -6.06 -13.43
CA PHE A 146 -8.93 -5.18 -13.05
C PHE A 146 -7.65 -6.00 -12.81
N TRP A 147 -6.50 -5.35 -12.76
CA TRP A 147 -5.27 -5.97 -12.26
C TRP A 147 -5.39 -6.17 -10.74
N PHE A 148 -5.17 -7.38 -10.27
CA PHE A 148 -5.05 -7.69 -8.85
C PHE A 148 -3.57 -7.64 -8.47
N LEU A 149 -3.17 -6.57 -7.76
CA LEU A 149 -1.78 -6.29 -7.43
C LEU A 149 -1.50 -6.67 -5.98
N MET A 150 -0.67 -7.67 -5.81
CA MET A 150 -0.22 -8.17 -4.53
C MET A 150 0.94 -7.31 -4.04
N GLU A 151 0.77 -6.66 -2.90
CA GLU A 151 1.72 -5.70 -2.35
C GLU A 151 2.58 -6.32 -1.25
N ASN A 152 3.85 -5.92 -1.25
CA ASN A 152 4.83 -6.29 -0.23
C ASN A 152 4.74 -5.40 1.01
N LEU A 153 5.02 -6.04 2.17
CA LEU A 153 5.31 -5.36 3.43
C LEU A 153 6.63 -5.90 4.01
N TRP A 154 7.00 -5.40 5.20
CA TRP A 154 8.23 -5.83 5.91
C TRP A 154 7.99 -6.90 6.98
N TRP A 155 6.75 -7.26 7.22
CA TRP A 155 6.32 -8.37 8.09
C TRP A 155 6.10 -9.65 7.29
N PRO A 156 5.90 -10.81 7.95
CA PRO A 156 5.76 -12.09 7.26
C PRO A 156 4.73 -12.06 6.14
N GLY A 157 5.15 -12.48 4.97
CA GLY A 157 4.38 -12.49 3.73
C GLY A 157 5.23 -12.18 2.51
N LEU A 158 4.72 -11.32 1.63
CA LEU A 158 5.46 -10.89 0.45
C LEU A 158 6.47 -9.80 0.82
N THR A 159 7.68 -10.21 1.18
CA THR A 159 8.78 -9.30 1.53
C THR A 159 9.73 -9.01 0.36
N PHE A 160 9.64 -9.75 -0.74
CA PHE A 160 10.61 -9.77 -1.84
C PHE A 160 12.05 -10.13 -1.43
N LEU A 161 12.26 -10.73 -0.26
CA LEU A 161 13.59 -11.20 0.15
C LEU A 161 13.99 -12.51 -0.55
N HIS A 162 13.01 -13.35 -0.83
CA HIS A 162 13.18 -14.70 -1.36
C HIS A 162 12.44 -14.87 -2.70
N PRO A 163 13.16 -14.87 -3.85
CA PRO A 163 12.52 -15.01 -5.17
C PRO A 163 11.68 -16.29 -5.32
N GLU A 164 12.09 -17.38 -4.66
CA GLU A 164 11.36 -18.65 -4.65
C GLU A 164 9.98 -18.54 -3.99
N ASP A 165 9.83 -17.73 -2.95
CA ASP A 165 8.54 -17.50 -2.29
C ASP A 165 7.65 -16.58 -3.14
N THR A 166 8.22 -15.54 -3.73
CA THR A 166 7.54 -14.70 -4.72
C THR A 166 7.01 -15.53 -5.90
N GLN A 167 7.79 -16.51 -6.39
CA GLN A 167 7.38 -17.39 -7.48
C GLN A 167 6.20 -18.29 -7.10
N ILE A 168 6.16 -18.81 -5.85
CA ILE A 168 5.03 -19.62 -5.35
C ILE A 168 3.72 -18.83 -5.47
N LEU A 169 3.72 -17.55 -5.09
CA LEU A 169 2.53 -16.70 -5.16
C LEU A 169 2.04 -16.54 -6.60
N LEU A 170 2.95 -16.31 -7.56
CA LEU A 170 2.61 -16.25 -8.97
C LEU A 170 2.07 -17.57 -9.53
N ASP A 171 2.63 -18.69 -9.12
CA ASP A 171 2.25 -20.01 -9.65
C ASP A 171 0.89 -20.47 -9.07
N ARG A 172 0.59 -20.14 -7.82
CA ARG A 172 -0.61 -20.65 -7.13
C ARG A 172 -1.85 -19.78 -7.30
N VAL A 173 -1.71 -18.46 -7.50
CA VAL A 173 -2.86 -17.57 -7.71
C VAL A 173 -3.42 -17.81 -9.12
N HIS A 174 -4.72 -18.14 -9.25
CA HIS A 174 -5.36 -18.50 -10.50
C HIS A 174 -5.74 -17.28 -11.38
N TYR A 175 -5.99 -16.13 -10.74
CA TYR A 175 -6.48 -14.94 -11.43
C TYR A 175 -5.52 -14.50 -12.54
N GLU A 176 -6.03 -14.30 -13.75
CA GLU A 176 -5.21 -14.04 -14.94
C GLU A 176 -4.50 -12.68 -14.90
N LYS A 177 -5.25 -11.62 -14.52
CA LYS A 177 -4.73 -10.25 -14.41
C LYS A 177 -4.08 -10.03 -13.05
N LYS A 178 -3.13 -10.87 -12.65
CA LYS A 178 -2.36 -10.74 -11.42
C LYS A 178 -1.02 -10.07 -11.66
N GLY A 179 -0.53 -9.40 -10.64
CA GLY A 179 0.81 -8.81 -10.62
C GLY A 179 1.19 -8.37 -9.22
N PHE A 180 2.28 -7.62 -9.14
CA PHE A 180 2.75 -7.05 -7.89
C PHE A 180 2.60 -5.54 -7.91
N MET A 181 2.27 -4.99 -6.74
CA MET A 181 2.55 -3.63 -6.35
C MET A 181 3.85 -3.66 -5.55
N LEU A 182 4.89 -3.02 -6.05
CA LEU A 182 6.12 -2.83 -5.29
C LEU A 182 6.00 -1.54 -4.49
N ASP A 183 5.77 -1.65 -3.18
CA ASP A 183 6.00 -0.52 -2.30
C ASP A 183 7.50 -0.45 -1.96
N THR A 184 8.10 0.67 -2.38
CA THR A 184 9.55 0.87 -2.23
C THR A 184 9.93 1.14 -0.79
N GLY A 185 9.12 1.86 -0.01
CA GLY A 185 9.37 2.12 1.40
C GLY A 185 9.22 0.86 2.25
N HIS A 186 8.17 0.10 2.03
CA HIS A 186 7.98 -1.19 2.69
C HIS A 186 9.17 -2.14 2.46
N PHE A 187 9.69 -2.16 1.23
CA PHE A 187 10.87 -2.98 0.94
C PHE A 187 12.12 -2.49 1.68
N LEU A 188 12.29 -1.17 1.84
CA LEU A 188 13.44 -0.63 2.58
C LEU A 188 13.42 -1.05 4.06
N HIS A 189 12.24 -1.24 4.67
CA HIS A 189 12.13 -1.70 6.06
C HIS A 189 12.60 -3.14 6.29
N THR A 190 12.77 -3.94 5.25
CA THR A 190 13.35 -5.28 5.37
C THR A 190 14.86 -5.24 5.66
N ASN A 191 15.50 -4.07 5.57
CA ASN A 191 16.89 -3.86 5.90
C ASN A 191 17.07 -2.61 6.80
N LEU A 192 17.18 -2.84 8.09
CA LEU A 192 17.29 -1.78 9.10
C LEU A 192 18.64 -1.04 9.08
N ASP A 193 19.61 -1.48 8.29
CA ASP A 193 20.96 -0.87 8.22
C ASP A 193 21.07 0.19 7.10
N LEU A 194 20.00 0.47 6.38
CA LEU A 194 19.96 1.52 5.37
C LEU A 194 19.93 2.90 6.04
N GLU A 195 20.88 3.76 5.69
CA GLU A 195 21.01 5.12 6.23
C GLU A 195 20.71 6.20 5.19
N THR A 196 20.88 5.88 3.90
CA THR A 196 20.70 6.83 2.80
C THR A 196 19.73 6.32 1.72
N GLN A 197 19.10 7.23 1.01
CA GLN A 197 18.24 6.87 -0.10
C GLN A 197 19.01 6.19 -1.25
N GLU A 198 20.30 6.53 -1.46
CA GLU A 198 21.18 5.91 -2.43
C GLU A 198 21.47 4.44 -2.10
N GLU A 199 21.65 4.11 -0.82
CA GLU A 199 21.73 2.73 -0.35
C GLU A 199 20.40 2.00 -0.61
N GLY A 200 19.27 2.66 -0.38
CA GLY A 200 17.94 2.16 -0.71
C GLY A 200 17.78 1.81 -2.19
N VAL A 201 18.21 2.72 -3.10
CA VAL A 201 18.23 2.45 -4.55
C VAL A 201 19.06 1.19 -4.85
N THR A 202 20.26 1.09 -4.25
CA THR A 202 21.15 -0.05 -4.45
C THR A 202 20.53 -1.35 -3.94
N TYR A 203 19.83 -1.29 -2.81
CA TYR A 203 19.15 -2.43 -2.20
C TYR A 203 18.00 -2.94 -3.07
N ILE A 204 17.16 -2.04 -3.60
CA ILE A 204 16.08 -2.39 -4.54
C ILE A 204 16.66 -2.97 -5.83
N GLN A 205 17.77 -2.44 -6.34
CA GLN A 205 18.41 -3.00 -7.55
C GLN A 205 18.85 -4.45 -7.35
N LYS A 206 19.41 -4.78 -6.18
CA LYS A 206 19.80 -6.16 -5.83
C LYS A 206 18.59 -7.10 -5.80
N MET A 207 17.47 -6.63 -5.24
CA MET A 207 16.21 -7.39 -5.27
C MET A 207 15.76 -7.67 -6.70
N LEU A 208 15.75 -6.64 -7.56
CA LEU A 208 15.39 -6.79 -8.97
C LEU A 208 16.34 -7.74 -9.72
N ASP A 209 17.64 -7.74 -9.38
CA ASP A 209 18.61 -8.68 -9.95
C ASP A 209 18.31 -10.13 -9.56
N ALA A 210 17.83 -10.36 -8.35
CA ALA A 210 17.43 -11.68 -7.87
C ALA A 210 16.13 -12.17 -8.53
N HIS A 211 15.15 -11.27 -8.72
CA HIS A 211 13.80 -11.60 -9.22
C HIS A 211 13.69 -11.69 -10.75
N ARG A 212 14.66 -11.21 -11.51
CA ARG A 212 14.79 -11.37 -12.97
C ARG A 212 13.46 -11.44 -13.76
N ASN A 213 12.98 -12.66 -14.04
CA ASN A 213 11.79 -12.91 -14.85
C ASN A 213 10.50 -12.37 -14.21
N MET A 214 10.48 -12.20 -12.89
CA MET A 214 9.32 -11.72 -12.16
C MET A 214 9.19 -10.20 -12.19
N ILE A 215 10.24 -9.47 -12.61
CA ILE A 215 10.17 -8.00 -12.75
C ILE A 215 8.99 -7.58 -13.63
N SER A 216 8.73 -8.34 -14.70
CA SER A 216 7.61 -8.05 -15.63
C SER A 216 6.22 -8.20 -14.99
N TYR A 217 6.12 -8.82 -13.80
CA TYR A 217 4.89 -8.91 -13.03
C TYR A 217 4.72 -7.73 -12.05
N ILE A 218 5.73 -6.90 -11.83
CA ILE A 218 5.57 -5.65 -11.08
C ILE A 218 4.83 -4.66 -11.99
N LYS A 219 3.51 -4.55 -11.79
CA LYS A 219 2.63 -3.71 -12.60
C LYS A 219 2.42 -2.34 -11.99
N GLY A 220 2.59 -2.21 -10.68
CA GLY A 220 2.49 -0.96 -9.95
C GLY A 220 3.69 -0.73 -9.04
N ILE A 221 3.94 0.53 -8.73
CA ILE A 221 4.93 0.96 -7.74
C ILE A 221 4.24 1.98 -6.83
N HIS A 222 4.26 1.74 -5.51
CA HIS A 222 4.12 2.79 -4.50
C HIS A 222 5.49 3.43 -4.32
N LEU A 223 5.63 4.64 -4.83
CA LEU A 223 6.92 5.32 -4.87
C LEU A 223 7.07 6.26 -3.69
N GLN A 224 7.63 5.75 -2.63
CA GLN A 224 7.92 6.46 -1.40
C GLN A 224 9.18 5.88 -0.74
N GLN A 225 9.68 6.51 0.30
CA GLN A 225 10.74 5.97 1.15
C GLN A 225 10.47 6.24 2.63
N SER A 226 11.00 5.35 3.45
CA SER A 226 11.03 5.49 4.90
C SER A 226 12.32 4.84 5.40
N LEU A 227 13.28 5.65 5.84
CA LEU A 227 14.58 5.19 6.34
C LEU A 227 14.60 5.28 7.87
N THR A 228 13.85 4.40 8.51
CA THR A 228 13.55 4.44 9.95
C THR A 228 14.19 3.29 10.74
N GLY A 229 15.21 2.63 10.16
CA GLY A 229 15.89 1.49 10.78
C GLY A 229 16.39 1.77 12.19
N ASP A 230 16.94 2.95 12.45
CA ASP A 230 17.42 3.34 13.78
C ASP A 230 16.28 3.43 14.82
N TYR A 231 15.11 3.88 14.42
CA TYR A 231 13.94 3.86 15.28
C TYR A 231 13.56 2.43 15.65
N VAL A 232 13.50 1.51 14.67
CA VAL A 232 13.16 0.10 14.90
C VAL A 232 14.22 -0.58 15.77
N LYS A 233 15.51 -0.39 15.48
CA LYS A 233 16.60 -0.93 16.30
C LYS A 233 16.51 -0.47 17.77
N LYS A 234 16.17 0.80 17.98
CA LYS A 234 15.97 1.34 19.32
C LYS A 234 14.73 0.75 20.00
N TRP A 235 13.64 0.61 19.25
CA TRP A 235 12.42 -0.03 19.73
C TRP A 235 12.68 -1.45 20.24
N LEU A 236 13.41 -2.25 19.48
CA LEU A 236 13.74 -3.64 19.80
C LEU A 236 14.62 -3.81 21.06
N GLN A 237 15.23 -2.74 21.57
CA GLN A 237 16.03 -2.79 22.82
C GLN A 237 15.16 -2.82 24.08
N SER A 238 13.85 -2.61 23.98
CA SER A 238 12.92 -2.54 25.11
C SER A 238 11.82 -3.59 24.97
N ALA A 239 11.29 -4.02 26.09
CA ALA A 239 10.10 -4.86 26.10
C ALA A 239 8.86 -3.97 25.91
N HIS A 240 7.95 -4.41 25.06
CA HIS A 240 6.70 -3.73 24.79
C HIS A 240 5.52 -4.63 25.10
N GLU A 241 4.50 -4.07 25.74
CA GLU A 241 3.25 -4.75 26.06
C GLU A 241 2.09 -4.03 25.39
N LEU A 242 1.09 -4.79 24.94
CA LEU A 242 -0.12 -4.19 24.39
C LEU A 242 -1.03 -3.69 25.52
N PRO A 243 -1.57 -2.49 25.41
CA PRO A 243 -2.64 -2.02 26.29
C PRO A 243 -3.86 -2.93 26.22
N LYS A 244 -4.58 -3.03 27.34
CA LYS A 244 -5.85 -3.75 27.40
C LYS A 244 -7.02 -2.95 26.84
N ASP A 245 -6.97 -1.63 27.00
CA ASP A 245 -7.95 -0.74 26.42
C ASP A 245 -7.83 -0.72 24.89
N PRO A 246 -8.93 -0.91 24.15
CA PRO A 246 -8.89 -0.99 22.69
C PRO A 246 -8.37 0.29 22.02
N MET A 247 -8.72 1.47 22.56
CA MET A 247 -8.29 2.75 21.98
C MET A 247 -6.81 3.01 22.24
N GLU A 248 -6.33 2.74 23.45
CA GLU A 248 -4.90 2.85 23.79
C GLU A 248 -4.07 1.85 22.95
N ARG A 249 -4.61 0.64 22.75
CA ARG A 249 -4.01 -0.37 21.89
C ARG A 249 -3.88 0.13 20.45
N PHE A 250 -4.98 0.62 19.87
CA PHE A 250 -5.00 1.21 18.52
C PHE A 250 -3.97 2.33 18.39
N CYS A 251 -3.99 3.29 19.32
CA CYS A 251 -3.03 4.41 19.31
C CYS A 251 -1.57 3.93 19.40
N LYS A 252 -1.30 2.90 20.20
CA LYS A 252 0.06 2.36 20.34
C LYS A 252 0.52 1.65 19.08
N VAL A 253 -0.31 0.79 18.50
CA VAL A 253 0.01 0.01 17.29
C VAL A 253 0.21 0.93 16.11
N TYR A 254 -0.76 1.78 15.80
CA TYR A 254 -0.67 2.70 14.66
C TYR A 254 0.37 3.79 14.89
N GLY A 255 0.54 4.26 16.13
CA GLY A 255 1.62 5.18 16.46
C GLY A 255 3.00 4.58 16.22
N HIS A 256 3.19 3.28 16.45
CA HIS A 256 4.42 2.57 16.12
C HIS A 256 4.58 2.39 14.59
N ILE A 257 3.53 1.96 13.90
CA ILE A 257 3.52 1.80 12.44
C ILE A 257 3.92 3.11 11.75
N PHE A 258 3.29 4.22 12.07
CA PHE A 258 3.60 5.54 11.48
C PHE A 258 4.99 6.09 11.84
N GLN A 259 5.66 5.57 12.86
CA GLN A 259 7.07 5.88 13.09
C GLN A 259 8.00 5.02 12.24
N ILE A 260 7.56 3.86 11.79
CA ILE A 260 8.31 3.01 10.85
C ILE A 260 8.08 3.53 9.44
N ASP A 261 6.84 3.61 9.04
CA ASP A 261 6.41 3.83 7.67
C ASP A 261 5.93 5.27 7.50
N GLN A 262 6.85 6.14 7.07
CA GLN A 262 6.66 7.60 7.04
C GLN A 262 6.20 8.12 5.67
N HIS A 263 6.29 7.31 4.63
CA HIS A 263 5.85 7.66 3.28
C HIS A 263 6.38 9.02 2.78
N GLU A 264 7.70 9.20 2.83
CA GLU A 264 8.36 10.41 2.37
C GLU A 264 8.79 10.32 0.89
N PRO A 265 9.08 11.46 0.21
CA PRO A 265 9.54 11.45 -1.17
C PRO A 265 10.85 10.69 -1.36
N PHE A 266 10.90 9.81 -2.35
CA PHE A 266 12.10 9.09 -2.75
C PHE A 266 12.81 9.86 -3.88
N THR A 267 13.86 10.57 -3.56
CA THR A 267 14.47 11.59 -4.44
C THR A 267 15.92 11.28 -4.86
N ALA A 268 16.49 10.16 -4.39
CA ALA A 268 17.84 9.77 -4.69
C ALA A 268 18.12 9.67 -6.19
N GLU A 269 19.37 9.95 -6.57
CA GLU A 269 19.84 9.66 -7.92
C GLU A 269 19.72 8.15 -8.20
N GLY A 270 19.09 7.80 -9.31
CA GLY A 270 18.84 6.40 -9.69
C GLY A 270 17.41 5.91 -9.50
N VAL A 271 16.55 6.59 -8.74
CA VAL A 271 15.11 6.24 -8.59
C VAL A 271 14.42 6.19 -9.95
N GLU A 272 14.65 7.16 -10.83
CA GLU A 272 14.09 7.13 -12.19
C GLU A 272 14.58 5.92 -13.01
N ASN A 273 15.81 5.45 -12.76
CA ASN A 273 16.35 4.28 -13.44
C ASN A 273 15.72 2.99 -12.91
N LEU A 274 15.41 2.92 -11.59
CA LEU A 274 14.63 1.82 -11.02
C LEU A 274 13.26 1.71 -11.68
N VAL A 275 12.51 2.80 -11.72
CA VAL A 275 11.19 2.83 -12.31
C VAL A 275 11.24 2.47 -13.81
N ARG A 276 12.22 3.00 -14.55
CA ARG A 276 12.40 2.62 -15.97
C ARG A 276 12.77 1.15 -16.17
N ARG A 277 13.55 0.57 -15.26
CA ARG A 277 13.91 -0.85 -15.30
C ARG A 277 12.71 -1.76 -15.08
N ILE A 278 11.84 -1.39 -14.17
CA ILE A 278 10.60 -2.13 -13.87
C ILE A 278 9.58 -1.94 -15.00
N ASP A 279 9.48 -0.74 -15.57
CA ASP A 279 8.51 -0.33 -16.60
C ASP A 279 7.07 -0.65 -16.20
N PRO A 280 6.60 -0.16 -15.02
CA PRO A 280 5.28 -0.49 -14.50
C PRO A 280 4.17 0.21 -15.31
N LEU A 281 2.93 -0.29 -15.18
CA LEU A 281 1.75 0.38 -15.73
C LEU A 281 1.37 1.61 -14.89
N TYR A 282 1.57 1.51 -13.58
CA TYR A 282 1.12 2.50 -12.59
C TYR A 282 2.26 2.89 -11.65
N VAL A 283 2.30 4.16 -11.28
CA VAL A 283 3.15 4.70 -10.20
C VAL A 283 2.28 5.55 -9.31
N THR A 284 2.15 5.18 -8.06
CA THR A 284 1.37 5.89 -7.06
C THR A 284 2.30 6.62 -6.09
N TYR A 285 2.07 7.90 -5.89
CA TYR A 285 2.69 8.68 -4.83
C TYR A 285 1.84 8.54 -3.57
N GLU A 286 2.23 7.61 -2.71
CA GLU A 286 1.53 7.30 -1.48
C GLU A 286 2.20 8.03 -0.31
N TYR A 287 1.86 9.31 -0.15
CA TYR A 287 2.48 10.17 0.85
C TYR A 287 1.58 10.36 2.08
N ILE A 288 2.16 10.21 3.27
CA ILE A 288 1.52 10.58 4.53
C ILE A 288 1.90 12.02 4.85
N THR A 289 0.91 12.91 4.87
CA THR A 289 1.12 14.35 5.05
C THR A 289 0.07 14.95 5.98
N ARG A 290 0.44 16.07 6.62
CA ARG A 290 -0.41 16.76 7.61
C ARG A 290 -1.26 17.87 6.99
N SER A 291 -0.92 18.31 5.79
CA SER A 291 -1.64 19.38 5.10
C SER A 291 -1.55 19.25 3.59
N ARG A 292 -2.42 19.98 2.88
CA ARG A 292 -2.40 20.08 1.43
C ARG A 292 -1.11 20.72 0.89
N GLU A 293 -0.56 21.68 1.63
CA GLU A 293 0.70 22.35 1.28
C GLU A 293 1.88 21.38 1.35
N GLU A 294 1.92 20.55 2.38
CA GLU A 294 2.93 19.50 2.54
C GLU A 294 2.81 18.45 1.42
N LEU A 295 1.58 17.97 1.14
CA LEU A 295 1.32 17.07 0.02
C LEU A 295 1.79 17.67 -1.32
N SER A 296 1.48 18.96 -1.56
CA SER A 296 1.96 19.66 -2.73
C SER A 296 3.48 19.73 -2.82
N ALA A 297 4.16 19.96 -1.68
CA ALA A 297 5.62 19.97 -1.62
C ALA A 297 6.20 18.59 -1.92
N TYR A 298 5.64 17.53 -1.34
CA TYR A 298 6.07 16.15 -1.54
C TYR A 298 5.89 15.71 -3.00
N LEU A 299 4.73 15.97 -3.60
CA LEU A 299 4.45 15.67 -5.00
C LEU A 299 5.40 16.40 -5.96
N ARG A 300 5.82 17.63 -5.65
CA ARG A 300 6.80 18.36 -6.47
C ARG A 300 8.20 17.79 -6.30
N THR A 301 8.57 17.40 -5.10
CA THR A 301 9.92 16.91 -4.74
C THR A 301 10.15 15.49 -5.26
N GLY A 302 9.19 14.58 -5.05
CA GLY A 302 9.28 13.17 -5.45
C GLY A 302 8.90 12.90 -6.92
N ARG A 303 8.51 13.94 -7.67
CA ARG A 303 8.02 13.77 -9.04
C ARG A 303 9.09 13.23 -9.98
N LEU A 304 8.80 12.08 -10.59
CA LEU A 304 9.59 11.56 -11.69
C LEU A 304 9.52 12.50 -12.91
N ARG A 305 10.67 12.74 -13.55
CA ARG A 305 10.73 13.53 -14.76
C ARG A 305 10.16 12.73 -15.93
N GLN A 306 9.00 13.12 -16.40
CA GLN A 306 8.48 12.59 -17.66
C GLN A 306 9.40 13.07 -18.80
N LYS A 307 10.04 12.13 -19.50
CA LYS A 307 10.68 12.51 -20.78
C LYS A 307 9.58 12.95 -21.74
N LYS A 308 9.70 14.19 -22.24
CA LYS A 308 8.90 14.70 -23.36
C LYS A 308 9.13 13.86 -24.62
#